data_bc43890a62b27864bd99981ce6392817
#
_entry.id   bc43890a62b27864bd99981ce6392817
#
_cell.length_a   1.000
_cell.length_b   1.000
_cell.length_c   1.000
_cell.angle_alpha   90.00
_cell.angle_beta   90.00
_cell.angle_gamma   90.00
#
_symmetry.space_group_name_H-M   'P 1'
#
loop_
_entity.id
_entity.type
_entity.pdbx_description
1 polymer ?
#
loop_
_entity_poly.entity_id
_entity_poly.type
_entity_poly.pdbx_seq_one_letter_code
_entity_poly.pdbx_strand_id
1 'polypeptide(L)'
;MKKFLSLLLTGVMSAMLLAGCGNTANDPGSASSSTPPAGEEERSITIAQSANFSMGFAPGVQSYEATYYMNNFYEGLVEYRDGEYLPCLATDWVASDDGLTYTFHLRDDVQFNDGIAFNAEAVKLYFDNMKSVIGTSANYGQLDMLTTEITVDDEYTVSFHLSRPYYNVLNDLSMVMPRGILSAAAFNEDGSLNTEYLMTHTPGTGPYMFESVNETATEYTFVKNPNYWGEEPDVDRFTVKVIPESKVAAMRASEVDFIMGSDTLDANSYLELSQVEGITGVISDFDFVTEFIALNDEVAPLDDLNVRTAIQMAIDKESIAQNIYSGLRANADSVMPADMPYCTATVPTPDYDMDGAIALLEDSGWVDSNGDGIREKDGTALSFTITYPSTGVYDTMVLFFQSSRAELGIEIKTNPIDLMAFMQQVFMEDNYEMTAYMSYWFPYDPYTFVANMYPSTDYTDPSGIYSTDPQVAKALAIMSDEDAKKLIGGLYNTDDPVVVQKIYTTALDSANESSVVIPLNYRNEYAVFNNEVIESYTFNSIPNHVDVAAIHLK
;
A
#
# COMPACT_ATOMS: atom_id res chain seq x y z
N MET A 1 35.24 15.21 -42.03
CA MET A 1 36.56 14.91 -42.63
C MET A 1 37.15 13.74 -41.87
N LYS A 2 37.36 12.65 -42.60
CA LYS A 2 38.38 11.61 -42.48
C LYS A 2 38.50 10.95 -41.12
N LYS A 3 38.12 9.66 -40.96
CA LYS A 3 38.55 8.39 -41.58
C LYS A 3 39.75 7.78 -40.88
N PHE A 4 39.56 6.46 -40.62
CA PHE A 4 40.49 5.33 -40.64
C PHE A 4 41.12 4.96 -39.28
N LEU A 5 41.38 3.72 -38.89
CA LEU A 5 41.29 2.41 -39.56
C LEU A 5 41.45 1.32 -38.49
N SER A 6 40.74 0.22 -38.68
CA SER A 6 40.83 -1.13 -38.23
C SER A 6 42.24 -1.76 -38.19
N LEU A 7 42.41 -2.81 -37.36
CA LEU A 7 42.93 -4.16 -37.68
C LEU A 7 43.06 -4.96 -36.36
N LEU A 8 42.30 -6.01 -36.17
CA LEU A 8 42.58 -7.42 -36.40
C LEU A 8 43.98 -7.93 -35.93
N LEU A 9 44.00 -8.85 -34.97
CA LEU A 9 44.60 -10.16 -35.20
C LEU A 9 44.23 -11.19 -34.12
N THR A 10 43.74 -12.26 -34.60
CA THR A 10 43.54 -13.62 -34.11
C THR A 10 44.75 -14.28 -33.45
N GLY A 11 44.47 -15.21 -32.51
CA GLY A 11 45.22 -16.46 -32.56
C GLY A 11 45.61 -17.14 -31.24
N VAL A 12 44.97 -18.26 -31.03
CA VAL A 12 45.53 -19.59 -30.72
C VAL A 12 45.55 -20.07 -29.25
N MET A 13 44.80 -21.12 -29.08
CA MET A 13 44.83 -22.16 -28.04
C MET A 13 46.24 -22.65 -27.68
N SER A 14 46.41 -23.02 -26.40
CA SER A 14 47.01 -24.33 -26.10
C SER A 14 46.79 -24.71 -24.62
N ALA A 15 46.21 -25.87 -24.41
CA ALA A 15 46.15 -26.60 -23.15
C ALA A 15 47.53 -27.14 -22.77
N MET A 16 47.83 -27.19 -21.46
CA MET A 16 48.72 -28.23 -20.90
C MET A 16 48.39 -28.51 -19.45
N LEU A 17 47.96 -29.72 -19.20
CA LEU A 17 48.02 -30.43 -17.93
C LEU A 17 49.48 -30.62 -17.52
N LEU A 18 49.79 -30.57 -16.21
CA LEU A 18 50.52 -31.62 -15.53
C LEU A 18 50.75 -31.32 -14.03
N ALA A 19 50.65 -32.35 -13.26
CA ALA A 19 50.70 -32.47 -11.82
C ALA A 19 52.08 -32.14 -11.21
N GLY A 20 52.07 -31.75 -9.93
CA GLY A 20 53.25 -31.69 -9.09
C GLY A 20 52.94 -31.57 -7.61
N CYS A 21 53.08 -32.64 -6.86
CA CYS A 21 53.06 -32.71 -5.40
C CYS A 21 54.23 -31.99 -4.74
N GLY A 22 53.99 -31.40 -3.54
CA GLY A 22 55.11 -30.98 -2.67
C GLY A 22 54.68 -30.16 -1.45
N ASN A 23 54.48 -30.79 -0.41
CA ASN A 23 54.60 -30.69 1.07
C ASN A 23 54.85 -29.33 1.78
N THR A 24 54.03 -29.15 2.82
CA THR A 24 54.24 -28.59 4.18
C THR A 24 54.66 -27.15 4.39
N ALA A 25 53.75 -26.37 5.06
CA ALA A 25 53.99 -25.78 6.40
C ALA A 25 52.69 -25.10 6.94
N ASN A 26 52.46 -25.28 8.23
CA ASN A 26 51.35 -24.81 9.01
C ASN A 26 51.25 -23.28 9.06
N ASP A 27 50.01 -22.77 8.94
CA ASP A 27 49.57 -21.51 9.57
C ASP A 27 48.09 -21.63 9.97
N PRO A 28 47.70 -21.30 11.22
CA PRO A 28 46.34 -21.46 11.70
C PRO A 28 45.59 -20.15 11.57
N GLY A 29 44.54 -20.12 10.76
CA GLY A 29 43.63 -18.96 10.71
C GLY A 29 42.80 -18.89 9.42
N SER A 30 42.06 -19.94 9.13
CA SER A 30 41.05 -19.88 8.06
C SER A 30 39.69 -20.18 8.65
N ALA A 31 38.85 -19.17 8.66
CA ALA A 31 37.44 -19.33 8.93
C ALA A 31 36.85 -20.36 7.97
N SER A 32 36.25 -21.36 8.53
CA SER A 32 35.55 -22.44 7.83
C SER A 32 34.35 -21.84 7.08
N SER A 33 34.49 -21.64 5.78
CA SER A 33 33.33 -21.58 4.91
C SER A 33 32.72 -22.98 4.86
N SER A 34 31.62 -23.19 5.53
CA SER A 34 30.81 -24.39 5.38
C SER A 34 30.21 -24.38 3.97
N THR A 35 30.84 -25.11 3.05
CA THR A 35 30.19 -25.49 1.80
C THR A 35 29.04 -26.40 2.15
N PRO A 36 27.79 -26.12 1.66
CA PRO A 36 26.65 -27.02 1.85
C PRO A 36 26.98 -28.43 1.29
N PRO A 37 26.37 -29.48 1.83
CA PRO A 37 26.54 -30.84 1.28
C PRO A 37 26.01 -30.84 -0.16
N ALA A 38 26.78 -31.34 -1.09
CA ALA A 38 26.37 -31.51 -2.48
C ALA A 38 25.18 -32.46 -2.56
N GLY A 39 23.97 -31.94 -2.90
CA GLY A 39 22.80 -32.80 -3.11
C GLY A 39 21.45 -32.14 -3.25
N GLU A 40 21.23 -30.93 -2.78
CA GLU A 40 19.95 -30.23 -3.01
C GLU A 40 20.19 -29.08 -3.99
N GLU A 41 19.41 -29.05 -5.08
CA GLU A 41 19.40 -27.92 -5.99
C GLU A 41 18.77 -26.72 -5.25
N GLU A 42 19.42 -25.55 -5.31
CA GLU A 42 18.93 -24.31 -4.71
C GLU A 42 17.58 -23.95 -5.30
N ARG A 43 16.55 -23.83 -4.44
CA ARG A 43 15.19 -23.51 -4.83
C ARG A 43 15.06 -21.99 -4.98
N SER A 44 15.09 -21.51 -6.21
CA SER A 44 15.08 -20.09 -6.52
C SER A 44 13.96 -19.69 -7.45
N ILE A 45 13.45 -18.46 -7.28
CA ILE A 45 12.44 -17.85 -8.14
C ILE A 45 12.84 -16.46 -8.59
N THR A 46 12.25 -16.01 -9.71
CA THR A 46 12.40 -14.66 -10.23
C THR A 46 11.06 -13.94 -10.20
N ILE A 47 11.01 -12.76 -9.59
CA ILE A 47 9.81 -11.93 -9.42
C ILE A 47 9.94 -10.68 -10.29
N ALA A 48 8.92 -10.33 -11.06
CA ALA A 48 8.90 -9.10 -11.86
C ALA A 48 8.37 -7.91 -11.07
N GLN A 49 9.02 -6.76 -11.22
CA GLN A 49 8.62 -5.48 -10.62
C GLN A 49 8.74 -4.34 -11.65
N SER A 50 8.01 -3.23 -11.44
CA SER A 50 7.94 -2.12 -12.40
C SER A 50 9.13 -1.16 -12.32
N ALA A 51 9.68 -0.91 -11.12
CA ALA A 51 10.78 0.03 -10.90
C ALA A 51 11.80 -0.49 -9.88
N ASN A 52 12.93 0.16 -9.74
CA ASN A 52 14.00 -0.26 -8.85
C ASN A 52 13.79 0.24 -7.41
N PHE A 53 14.57 -0.28 -6.46
CA PHE A 53 14.58 0.14 -5.06
C PHE A 53 15.42 1.42 -4.87
N SER A 54 14.97 2.53 -5.44
CA SER A 54 15.73 3.79 -5.57
C SER A 54 16.10 4.45 -4.24
N MET A 55 15.39 4.14 -3.15
CA MET A 55 15.63 4.69 -1.81
C MET A 55 16.11 3.63 -0.81
N GLY A 56 16.48 2.44 -1.29
CA GLY A 56 16.92 1.34 -0.45
C GLY A 56 15.79 0.66 0.32
N PHE A 57 16.12 0.12 1.50
CA PHE A 57 15.27 -0.82 2.23
C PHE A 57 14.91 -0.33 3.65
N ALA A 58 14.95 0.98 3.93
CA ALA A 58 14.55 1.49 5.22
C ALA A 58 13.03 1.53 5.38
N PRO A 59 12.43 0.87 6.39
CA PRO A 59 11.03 1.10 6.74
C PRO A 59 10.81 2.58 7.04
N GLY A 60 9.74 3.19 6.51
CA GLY A 60 9.44 4.61 6.72
C GLY A 60 10.18 5.60 5.81
N VAL A 61 11.20 5.16 5.06
CA VAL A 61 11.79 5.94 3.96
C VAL A 61 11.25 5.34 2.68
N GLN A 62 10.29 5.99 2.08
CA GLN A 62 9.52 5.42 0.99
C GLN A 62 10.28 5.43 -0.34
N SER A 63 10.54 4.25 -0.90
CA SER A 63 10.31 4.01 -2.30
C SER A 63 9.09 3.11 -2.42
N TYR A 64 8.17 3.46 -3.27
CA TYR A 64 6.93 2.71 -3.47
C TYR A 64 7.17 1.22 -3.73
N GLU A 65 8.17 0.90 -4.50
CA GLU A 65 8.53 -0.46 -4.89
C GLU A 65 9.10 -1.29 -3.73
N ALA A 66 9.85 -0.65 -2.84
CA ALA A 66 10.41 -1.34 -1.68
C ALA A 66 9.33 -1.76 -0.69
N THR A 67 8.23 -1.02 -0.63
CA THR A 67 7.08 -1.28 0.24
C THR A 67 6.58 -2.71 0.11
N TYR A 68 6.44 -3.19 -1.12
CA TYR A 68 5.92 -4.54 -1.40
C TYR A 68 6.73 -5.67 -0.77
N TYR A 69 8.00 -5.44 -0.41
CA TYR A 69 8.90 -6.49 0.06
C TYR A 69 9.34 -6.37 1.51
N MET A 70 8.96 -5.29 2.21
CA MET A 70 9.47 -5.02 3.56
C MET A 70 9.15 -6.11 4.58
N ASN A 71 8.01 -6.77 4.45
CA ASN A 71 7.59 -7.90 5.28
C ASN A 71 8.51 -9.14 5.15
N ASN A 72 9.34 -9.22 4.09
CA ASN A 72 10.32 -10.30 3.95
C ASN A 72 11.60 -10.05 4.75
N PHE A 73 11.86 -8.80 5.13
CA PHE A 73 13.11 -8.39 5.78
C PHE A 73 12.90 -7.99 7.24
N TYR A 74 11.74 -7.43 7.56
CA TYR A 74 11.46 -6.83 8.86
C TYR A 74 10.15 -7.36 9.43
N GLU A 75 10.09 -7.36 10.75
CA GLU A 75 8.91 -7.76 11.51
C GLU A 75 8.55 -6.69 12.54
N GLY A 76 7.26 -6.59 12.87
CA GLY A 76 6.73 -5.76 13.94
C GLY A 76 6.69 -6.50 15.28
N LEU A 77 6.29 -5.80 16.33
CA LEU A 77 6.06 -6.45 17.63
C LEU A 77 4.89 -7.43 17.57
N VAL A 78 3.87 -7.11 16.80
CA VAL A 78 2.68 -7.93 16.56
C VAL A 78 2.46 -8.08 15.06
N GLU A 79 1.68 -9.07 14.67
CA GLU A 79 1.24 -9.32 13.30
C GLU A 79 -0.27 -9.17 13.21
N TYR A 80 -0.77 -8.60 12.10
CA TYR A 80 -2.19 -8.62 11.77
C TYR A 80 -2.46 -9.71 10.75
N ARG A 81 -3.32 -10.67 11.09
CA ARG A 81 -3.70 -11.78 10.22
C ARG A 81 -5.16 -12.16 10.44
N ASP A 82 -5.91 -12.27 9.35
CA ASP A 82 -7.32 -12.73 9.36
C ASP A 82 -8.23 -11.96 10.34
N GLY A 83 -8.01 -10.66 10.48
CA GLY A 83 -8.81 -9.80 11.35
C GLY A 83 -8.36 -9.75 12.81
N GLU A 84 -7.27 -10.42 13.17
CA GLU A 84 -6.77 -10.50 14.54
C GLU A 84 -5.31 -10.03 14.65
N TYR A 85 -4.94 -9.47 15.82
CA TYR A 85 -3.55 -9.17 16.15
C TYR A 85 -2.93 -10.36 16.87
N LEU A 86 -1.88 -10.91 16.31
CA LEU A 86 -1.19 -12.11 16.77
C LEU A 86 0.22 -11.77 17.29
N PRO A 87 0.78 -12.61 18.20
CA PRO A 87 2.18 -12.54 18.57
C PRO A 87 3.13 -12.62 17.37
N CYS A 88 4.17 -11.74 17.35
CA CYS A 88 5.27 -11.80 16.40
C CYS A 88 6.60 -11.67 17.15
N LEU A 89 7.28 -10.52 17.14
CA LEU A 89 8.48 -10.30 17.97
C LEU A 89 8.13 -10.14 19.47
N ALA A 90 6.90 -9.78 19.80
CA ALA A 90 6.36 -9.93 21.15
C ALA A 90 5.60 -11.25 21.27
N THR A 91 5.75 -11.94 22.41
CA THR A 91 5.03 -13.19 22.73
C THR A 91 3.63 -12.92 23.25
N ASP A 92 3.44 -11.80 23.93
CA ASP A 92 2.18 -11.28 24.47
C ASP A 92 2.31 -9.82 24.84
N TRP A 93 1.19 -9.19 25.20
CA TRP A 93 1.15 -7.79 25.66
C TRP A 93 0.00 -7.55 26.64
N VAL A 94 0.13 -6.49 27.42
CA VAL A 94 -0.89 -6.02 28.37
C VAL A 94 -1.07 -4.52 28.24
N ALA A 95 -2.32 -4.07 28.09
CA ALA A 95 -2.67 -2.67 28.25
C ALA A 95 -3.06 -2.36 29.70
N SER A 96 -2.68 -1.19 30.22
CA SER A 96 -3.18 -0.71 31.50
C SER A 96 -4.67 -0.36 31.44
N ASP A 97 -5.35 -0.39 32.59
CA ASP A 97 -6.80 -0.10 32.68
C ASP A 97 -7.19 1.30 32.16
N ASP A 98 -6.25 2.24 32.17
CA ASP A 98 -6.45 3.61 31.67
C ASP A 98 -6.04 3.79 30.19
N GLY A 99 -5.56 2.72 29.53
CA GLY A 99 -5.12 2.74 28.13
C GLY A 99 -3.87 3.57 27.87
N LEU A 100 -3.12 3.95 28.91
CA LEU A 100 -1.95 4.83 28.79
C LEU A 100 -0.62 4.09 28.73
N THR A 101 -0.59 2.81 29.05
CA THR A 101 0.63 2.00 29.00
C THR A 101 0.36 0.66 28.32
N TYR A 102 1.21 0.33 27.35
CA TYR A 102 1.22 -0.97 26.69
C TYR A 102 2.56 -1.63 26.96
N THR A 103 2.54 -2.76 27.69
CA THR A 103 3.74 -3.54 28.02
C THR A 103 3.78 -4.78 27.13
N PHE A 104 4.90 -4.98 26.44
CA PHE A 104 5.16 -6.10 25.55
C PHE A 104 6.24 -7.01 26.12
N HIS A 105 5.97 -8.31 26.19
CA HIS A 105 6.97 -9.33 26.48
C HIS A 105 7.55 -9.85 25.17
N LEU A 106 8.85 -9.72 25.03
CA LEU A 106 9.56 -10.01 23.78
C LEU A 106 10.05 -11.45 23.75
N ARG A 107 10.28 -11.96 22.54
CA ARG A 107 10.98 -13.23 22.32
C ARG A 107 12.45 -13.11 22.75
N ASP A 108 12.99 -14.19 23.31
CA ASP A 108 14.39 -14.31 23.76
C ASP A 108 15.26 -15.17 22.82
N ASP A 109 14.64 -15.68 21.74
CA ASP A 109 15.25 -16.59 20.75
C ASP A 109 15.47 -15.92 19.39
N VAL A 110 15.35 -14.59 19.27
CA VAL A 110 15.44 -13.84 18.01
C VAL A 110 16.79 -13.13 17.90
N GLN A 111 17.36 -13.17 16.69
CA GLN A 111 18.53 -12.37 16.29
C GLN A 111 18.24 -11.66 14.96
N PHE A 112 18.79 -10.46 14.82
CA PHE A 112 18.84 -9.80 13.51
C PHE A 112 19.74 -10.59 12.55
N ASN A 113 19.55 -10.42 11.25
CA ASN A 113 20.35 -11.12 10.25
C ASN A 113 21.85 -10.78 10.27
N ASP A 114 22.24 -9.68 10.92
CA ASP A 114 23.62 -9.28 11.20
C ASP A 114 24.23 -9.97 12.45
N GLY A 115 23.44 -10.80 13.16
CA GLY A 115 23.83 -11.55 14.34
C GLY A 115 23.71 -10.78 15.67
N ILE A 116 23.21 -9.53 15.65
CA ILE A 116 22.90 -8.77 16.87
C ILE A 116 21.63 -9.36 17.50
N ALA A 117 21.63 -9.54 18.83
CA ALA A 117 20.47 -10.04 19.56
C ALA A 117 19.31 -9.03 19.51
N PHE A 118 18.09 -9.52 19.29
CA PHE A 118 16.87 -8.74 19.47
C PHE A 118 16.50 -8.72 20.95
N ASN A 119 16.21 -7.54 21.50
CA ASN A 119 15.81 -7.35 22.89
C ASN A 119 15.11 -6.00 23.08
N ALA A 120 14.70 -5.67 24.31
CA ALA A 120 13.99 -4.44 24.63
C ALA A 120 14.79 -3.15 24.32
N GLU A 121 16.13 -3.19 24.45
CA GLU A 121 16.98 -2.06 24.08
C GLU A 121 16.98 -1.82 22.56
N ALA A 122 16.93 -2.88 21.75
CA ALA A 122 16.82 -2.75 20.29
C ALA A 122 15.50 -2.13 19.88
N VAL A 123 14.39 -2.53 20.51
CA VAL A 123 13.06 -1.93 20.29
C VAL A 123 13.08 -0.45 20.64
N LYS A 124 13.57 -0.11 21.85
CA LYS A 124 13.67 1.28 22.27
C LYS A 124 14.54 2.11 21.33
N LEU A 125 15.72 1.61 20.96
CA LEU A 125 16.62 2.28 20.02
C LEU A 125 15.91 2.59 18.70
N TYR A 126 15.19 1.61 18.16
CA TYR A 126 14.45 1.78 16.91
C TYR A 126 13.43 2.92 17.03
N PHE A 127 12.51 2.85 17.98
CA PHE A 127 11.42 3.83 18.07
C PHE A 127 11.92 5.23 18.46
N ASP A 128 12.92 5.36 19.34
CA ASP A 128 13.50 6.65 19.70
C ASP A 128 14.11 7.36 18.48
N ASN A 129 14.75 6.62 17.57
CA ASN A 129 15.39 7.19 16.39
C ASN A 129 14.43 7.35 15.21
N MET A 130 13.48 6.43 15.04
CA MET A 130 12.50 6.50 13.94
C MET A 130 11.41 7.55 14.15
N LYS A 131 11.19 8.00 15.38
CA LYS A 131 10.18 9.03 15.70
C LYS A 131 10.29 10.28 14.81
N SER A 132 11.49 10.70 14.47
CA SER A 132 11.70 11.85 13.58
C SER A 132 11.51 11.52 12.10
N VAL A 133 11.70 10.25 11.69
CA VAL A 133 11.54 9.75 10.32
C VAL A 133 10.08 9.50 10.02
N ILE A 134 9.38 8.79 10.90
CA ILE A 134 7.93 8.55 10.82
C ILE A 134 7.20 9.88 10.98
N GLY A 135 7.69 10.71 11.86
CA GLY A 135 7.37 12.13 12.00
C GLY A 135 5.92 12.39 12.33
N THR A 136 5.42 13.44 11.71
CA THR A 136 4.05 13.92 11.86
C THR A 136 3.14 13.44 10.74
N SER A 137 3.52 12.39 10.03
CA SER A 137 2.70 11.87 8.94
C SER A 137 1.49 11.12 9.49
N ALA A 138 0.29 11.65 9.27
CA ALA A 138 -0.96 11.00 9.63
C ALA A 138 -1.14 9.64 8.92
N ASN A 139 -0.41 9.40 7.83
CA ASN A 139 -0.48 8.16 7.05
C ASN A 139 0.07 6.94 7.80
N TYR A 140 0.78 7.13 8.91
CA TYR A 140 1.39 6.03 9.67
C TYR A 140 0.76 5.83 11.06
N GLY A 141 -0.45 6.32 11.28
CA GLY A 141 -1.10 6.30 12.59
C GLY A 141 -0.51 7.33 13.55
N GLN A 142 -0.85 7.23 14.82
CA GLN A 142 -0.53 8.26 15.81
C GLN A 142 0.36 7.76 16.96
N LEU A 143 0.73 6.49 16.96
CA LEU A 143 1.49 5.90 18.06
C LEU A 143 2.75 6.70 18.42
N ASP A 144 3.56 7.07 17.40
CA ASP A 144 4.82 7.78 17.63
C ASP A 144 4.62 9.19 18.19
N MET A 145 3.54 9.87 17.79
CA MET A 145 3.18 11.19 18.33
C MET A 145 2.65 11.11 19.76
N LEU A 146 1.88 10.09 20.06
CA LEU A 146 1.25 9.90 21.36
C LEU A 146 2.21 9.28 22.38
N THR A 147 3.24 8.58 21.94
CA THR A 147 4.25 7.99 22.82
C THR A 147 5.13 9.08 23.45
N THR A 148 5.03 9.20 24.77
CA THR A 148 5.80 10.14 25.57
C THR A 148 7.16 9.57 25.99
N GLU A 149 7.19 8.27 26.27
CA GLU A 149 8.38 7.55 26.73
C GLU A 149 8.26 6.07 26.35
N ILE A 150 9.40 5.43 26.09
CA ILE A 150 9.53 3.98 26.00
C ILE A 150 10.51 3.55 27.09
N THR A 151 10.07 2.65 27.97
CA THR A 151 10.92 2.12 29.04
C THR A 151 11.33 0.69 28.76
N VAL A 152 12.58 0.37 29.06
CA VAL A 152 13.10 -0.99 29.12
C VAL A 152 12.92 -1.47 30.54
N ASP A 153 11.94 -2.33 30.77
CA ASP A 153 11.59 -2.80 32.11
C ASP A 153 12.53 -3.95 32.56
N ASP A 154 12.89 -4.80 31.60
CA ASP A 154 13.97 -5.78 31.68
C ASP A 154 14.48 -6.12 30.27
N GLU A 155 15.39 -7.11 30.14
CA GLU A 155 16.03 -7.48 28.87
C GLU A 155 15.04 -7.81 27.75
N TYR A 156 13.86 -8.37 28.10
CA TYR A 156 12.82 -8.80 27.17
C TYR A 156 11.44 -8.23 27.49
N THR A 157 11.39 -7.11 28.20
CA THR A 157 10.14 -6.40 28.50
C THR A 157 10.28 -4.92 28.18
N VAL A 158 9.40 -4.40 27.32
CA VAL A 158 9.36 -2.99 26.93
C VAL A 158 7.96 -2.42 27.10
N SER A 159 7.88 -1.19 27.64
CA SER A 159 6.61 -0.49 27.82
C SER A 159 6.56 0.81 27.04
N PHE A 160 5.46 1.02 26.32
CA PHE A 160 5.13 2.27 25.64
C PHE A 160 4.18 3.08 26.52
N HIS A 161 4.56 4.31 26.85
CA HIS A 161 3.75 5.23 27.64
C HIS A 161 3.14 6.30 26.74
N LEU A 162 1.82 6.41 26.74
CA LEU A 162 1.07 7.30 25.87
C LEU A 162 0.58 8.54 26.62
N SER A 163 0.48 9.66 25.94
CA SER A 163 -0.09 10.91 26.47
C SER A 163 -1.61 10.83 26.66
N ARG A 164 -2.27 9.88 26.00
CA ARG A 164 -3.72 9.62 26.06
C ARG A 164 -4.03 8.23 25.52
N PRO A 165 -5.22 7.65 25.82
CA PRO A 165 -5.64 6.38 25.23
C PRO A 165 -5.71 6.46 23.70
N TYR A 166 -5.33 5.35 23.06
CA TYR A 166 -5.35 5.25 21.61
C TYR A 166 -5.75 3.83 21.19
N TYR A 167 -6.85 3.70 20.46
CA TYR A 167 -7.42 2.40 20.10
C TYR A 167 -6.56 1.59 19.12
N ASN A 168 -5.72 2.28 18.32
CA ASN A 168 -5.05 1.68 17.17
C ASN A 168 -3.58 1.26 17.42
N VAL A 169 -3.16 1.15 18.69
CA VAL A 169 -1.77 0.83 19.08
C VAL A 169 -1.28 -0.46 18.43
N LEU A 170 -2.09 -1.53 18.46
CA LEU A 170 -1.70 -2.81 17.91
C LEU A 170 -1.63 -2.79 16.39
N ASN A 171 -2.57 -2.08 15.73
CA ASN A 171 -2.51 -1.89 14.29
C ASN A 171 -1.22 -1.17 13.90
N ASP A 172 -0.91 -0.05 14.56
CA ASP A 172 0.31 0.70 14.28
C ASP A 172 1.56 -0.17 14.45
N LEU A 173 1.60 -1.04 15.46
CA LEU A 173 2.72 -1.96 15.73
C LEU A 173 2.76 -3.21 14.85
N SER A 174 1.67 -3.53 14.15
CA SER A 174 1.64 -4.62 13.15
C SER A 174 2.13 -4.19 11.78
N MET A 175 2.18 -2.89 11.53
CA MET A 175 2.56 -2.31 10.25
C MET A 175 4.09 -2.32 10.09
N VAL A 176 4.63 -3.27 9.34
CA VAL A 176 6.07 -3.35 9.03
C VAL A 176 6.57 -2.06 8.37
N MET A 177 5.74 -1.42 7.57
CA MET A 177 5.95 -0.06 7.11
C MET A 177 5.07 0.89 7.93
N PRO A 178 5.62 1.77 8.78
CA PRO A 178 7.05 2.08 8.95
C PRO A 178 7.73 1.37 10.13
N ARG A 179 7.09 0.43 10.84
CA ARG A 179 7.51 -0.02 12.18
C ARG A 179 8.14 -1.42 12.22
N GLY A 180 8.64 -1.90 11.07
CA GLY A 180 9.54 -3.07 11.04
C GLY A 180 10.87 -2.75 11.71
N ILE A 181 11.24 -3.51 12.74
CA ILE A 181 12.35 -3.17 13.64
C ILE A 181 13.70 -3.43 12.98
N LEU A 182 14.57 -2.41 13.01
CA LEU A 182 15.93 -2.43 12.48
C LEU A 182 16.96 -2.74 13.57
N SER A 183 18.02 -3.46 13.21
CA SER A 183 19.22 -3.58 14.02
C SER A 183 19.90 -2.23 14.23
N ALA A 184 20.69 -2.13 15.31
CA ALA A 184 21.51 -0.97 15.61
C ALA A 184 22.47 -0.57 14.47
N ALA A 185 22.87 -1.51 13.60
CA ALA A 185 23.72 -1.22 12.44
C ALA A 185 23.05 -0.28 11.41
N ALA A 186 21.74 -0.16 11.44
CA ALA A 186 20.97 0.75 10.57
C ALA A 186 21.09 2.22 10.93
N PHE A 187 21.69 2.56 12.09
CA PHE A 187 21.76 3.92 12.60
C PHE A 187 23.20 4.43 12.69
N ASN A 188 23.37 5.71 12.44
CA ASN A 188 24.62 6.42 12.70
C ASN A 188 24.79 6.70 14.20
N GLU A 189 25.99 7.14 14.61
CA GLU A 189 26.28 7.49 16.02
C GLU A 189 25.37 8.61 16.58
N ASP A 190 24.81 9.45 15.72
CA ASP A 190 23.88 10.52 16.11
C ASP A 190 22.40 10.08 16.12
N GLY A 191 22.12 8.80 15.88
CA GLY A 191 20.79 8.22 15.85
C GLY A 191 20.05 8.39 14.51
N SER A 192 20.63 9.10 13.55
CA SER A 192 20.03 9.19 12.20
C SER A 192 20.15 7.88 11.44
N LEU A 193 19.21 7.62 10.50
CA LEU A 193 19.31 6.45 9.62
C LEU A 193 20.56 6.51 8.74
N ASN A 194 21.28 5.40 8.69
CA ASN A 194 22.39 5.18 7.76
C ASN A 194 21.83 4.75 6.39
N THR A 195 21.36 5.73 5.64
CA THR A 195 20.70 5.48 4.34
C THR A 195 21.64 4.83 3.32
N GLU A 196 22.96 5.11 3.38
CA GLU A 196 23.94 4.47 2.51
C GLU A 196 24.05 2.96 2.81
N TYR A 197 24.09 2.58 4.07
CA TYR A 197 24.09 1.18 4.50
C TYR A 197 22.81 0.46 4.06
N LEU A 198 21.66 1.10 4.23
CA LEU A 198 20.34 0.55 3.91
C LEU A 198 20.05 0.47 2.40
N MET A 199 20.91 1.01 1.53
CA MET A 199 20.81 0.76 0.08
C MET A 199 21.15 -0.68 -0.31
N THR A 200 21.96 -1.36 0.52
CA THR A 200 22.50 -2.70 0.23
C THR A 200 22.44 -3.66 1.43
N HIS A 201 21.65 -3.32 2.45
CA HIS A 201 21.48 -4.17 3.61
C HIS A 201 20.03 -4.07 4.11
N THR A 202 19.54 -5.18 4.62
CA THR A 202 18.20 -5.30 5.23
C THR A 202 18.33 -5.82 6.66
N PRO A 203 18.88 -5.02 7.61
CA PRO A 203 19.26 -5.49 8.94
C PRO A 203 18.03 -5.68 9.84
N GLY A 204 17.24 -6.69 9.54
CA GLY A 204 15.99 -7.05 10.22
C GLY A 204 16.01 -8.48 10.73
N THR A 205 14.85 -8.92 11.22
CA THR A 205 14.61 -10.24 11.80
C THR A 205 13.86 -11.18 10.85
N GLY A 206 13.35 -10.66 9.73
CA GLY A 206 12.51 -11.39 8.78
C GLY A 206 13.19 -12.56 8.07
N PRO A 207 12.43 -13.36 7.31
CA PRO A 207 12.87 -14.61 6.71
C PRO A 207 13.96 -14.46 5.62
N TYR A 208 14.10 -13.27 5.04
CA TYR A 208 15.07 -13.02 3.97
C TYR A 208 15.96 -11.83 4.26
N MET A 209 17.09 -11.79 3.56
CA MET A 209 18.03 -10.67 3.62
C MET A 209 18.59 -10.35 2.24
N PHE A 210 19.01 -9.11 2.04
CA PHE A 210 19.66 -8.65 0.83
C PHE A 210 21.01 -9.38 0.63
N GLU A 211 21.26 -9.84 -0.60
CA GLU A 211 22.54 -10.44 -1.00
C GLU A 211 23.30 -9.55 -1.98
N SER A 212 22.66 -9.14 -3.06
CA SER A 212 23.35 -8.38 -4.11
C SER A 212 22.40 -7.63 -5.03
N VAL A 213 22.96 -6.65 -5.75
CA VAL A 213 22.32 -5.97 -6.87
C VAL A 213 23.30 -5.92 -8.04
N ASN A 214 22.80 -6.08 -9.28
CA ASN A 214 23.64 -5.97 -10.46
C ASN A 214 24.04 -4.49 -10.74
N GLU A 215 25.08 -4.27 -11.58
CA GLU A 215 25.62 -2.93 -11.86
C GLU A 215 24.61 -1.94 -12.45
N THR A 216 23.56 -2.45 -13.09
CA THR A 216 22.50 -1.63 -13.71
C THR A 216 21.32 -1.36 -12.80
N ALA A 217 21.35 -1.89 -11.56
CA ALA A 217 20.26 -1.84 -10.59
C ALA A 217 18.91 -2.33 -11.17
N THR A 218 18.95 -3.40 -11.96
CA THR A 218 17.78 -4.03 -12.58
C THR A 218 17.49 -5.43 -12.06
N GLU A 219 18.40 -6.01 -11.27
CA GLU A 219 18.23 -7.31 -10.62
C GLU A 219 18.75 -7.23 -9.19
N TYR A 220 17.89 -7.48 -8.22
CA TYR A 220 18.18 -7.50 -6.79
C TYR A 220 17.96 -8.91 -6.28
N THR A 221 18.97 -9.46 -5.62
CA THR A 221 18.95 -10.83 -5.12
C THR A 221 18.87 -10.82 -3.60
N PHE A 222 18.01 -11.68 -3.08
CA PHE A 222 17.77 -11.88 -1.67
C PHE A 222 17.87 -13.38 -1.36
N VAL A 223 18.34 -13.70 -0.16
CA VAL A 223 18.52 -15.08 0.31
C VAL A 223 17.88 -15.26 1.68
N LYS A 224 17.62 -16.51 2.05
CA LYS A 224 17.15 -16.84 3.40
C LYS A 224 18.04 -16.20 4.46
N ASN A 225 17.42 -15.67 5.48
CA ASN A 225 18.09 -15.23 6.69
C ASN A 225 18.50 -16.48 7.51
N PRO A 226 19.80 -16.76 7.69
CA PRO A 226 20.24 -17.95 8.43
C PRO A 226 19.90 -17.90 9.93
N ASN A 227 19.53 -16.72 10.44
CA ASN A 227 19.15 -16.48 11.83
C ASN A 227 17.63 -16.38 12.01
N TYR A 228 16.84 -16.71 10.98
CA TYR A 228 15.39 -16.59 11.08
C TYR A 228 14.84 -17.54 12.14
N TRP A 229 14.02 -17.00 13.02
CA TRP A 229 13.44 -17.68 14.18
C TRP A 229 12.14 -18.44 13.87
N GLY A 230 11.46 -18.07 12.76
CA GLY A 230 10.19 -18.64 12.34
C GLY A 230 10.34 -19.91 11.53
N GLU A 231 9.26 -20.30 10.85
CA GLU A 231 9.26 -21.45 9.95
C GLU A 231 10.13 -21.16 8.73
N GLU A 232 10.96 -22.15 8.36
CA GLU A 232 11.86 -22.01 7.22
C GLU A 232 11.05 -21.96 5.91
N PRO A 233 11.18 -20.87 5.11
CA PRO A 233 10.44 -20.76 3.86
C PRO A 233 10.93 -21.74 2.79
N ASP A 234 10.07 -22.07 1.84
CA ASP A 234 10.40 -22.98 0.73
C ASP A 234 11.43 -22.42 -0.23
N VAL A 235 11.36 -21.12 -0.50
CA VAL A 235 12.25 -20.43 -1.45
C VAL A 235 13.58 -20.12 -0.79
N ASP A 236 14.71 -20.67 -1.29
CA ASP A 236 16.04 -20.40 -0.73
C ASP A 236 16.58 -19.03 -1.15
N ARG A 237 16.23 -18.62 -2.38
CA ARG A 237 16.72 -17.39 -3.02
C ARG A 237 15.62 -16.81 -3.92
N PHE A 238 15.46 -15.51 -3.92
CA PHE A 238 14.64 -14.86 -4.94
C PHE A 238 15.35 -13.67 -5.56
N THR A 239 15.07 -13.43 -6.85
CA THR A 239 15.58 -12.28 -7.58
C THR A 239 14.42 -11.39 -8.00
N VAL A 240 14.44 -10.13 -7.59
CA VAL A 240 13.49 -9.12 -8.10
C VAL A 240 14.08 -8.50 -9.35
N LYS A 241 13.42 -8.74 -10.49
CA LYS A 241 13.82 -8.25 -11.80
C LYS A 241 12.99 -7.04 -12.20
N VAL A 242 13.64 -5.91 -12.42
CA VAL A 242 12.99 -4.66 -12.81
C VAL A 242 12.64 -4.70 -14.29
N ILE A 243 11.36 -4.79 -14.60
CA ILE A 243 10.80 -4.83 -15.95
C ILE A 243 9.71 -3.75 -16.04
N PRO A 244 10.05 -2.52 -16.46
CA PRO A 244 9.08 -1.43 -16.52
C PRO A 244 7.93 -1.70 -17.48
N GLU A 245 8.23 -2.41 -18.58
CA GLU A 245 7.28 -2.77 -19.62
C GLU A 245 7.36 -4.27 -19.92
N SER A 246 6.33 -4.83 -20.53
CA SER A 246 6.38 -6.21 -21.06
C SER A 246 6.52 -7.34 -20.02
N LYS A 247 6.05 -7.15 -18.79
CA LYS A 247 6.02 -8.21 -17.75
C LYS A 247 5.24 -9.44 -18.22
N VAL A 248 4.14 -9.25 -18.97
CA VAL A 248 3.37 -10.33 -19.60
C VAL A 248 4.24 -11.17 -20.55
N ALA A 249 5.08 -10.52 -21.36
CA ALA A 249 5.98 -11.22 -22.26
C ALA A 249 7.07 -11.99 -21.51
N ALA A 250 7.63 -11.40 -20.42
CA ALA A 250 8.62 -12.05 -19.58
C ALA A 250 8.07 -13.32 -18.90
N MET A 251 6.83 -13.25 -18.37
CA MET A 251 6.15 -14.41 -17.78
C MET A 251 5.91 -15.51 -18.82
N ARG A 252 5.43 -15.17 -20.02
CA ARG A 252 5.24 -16.13 -21.12
C ARG A 252 6.52 -16.78 -21.61
N ALA A 253 7.63 -16.07 -21.50
CA ALA A 253 8.96 -16.57 -21.87
C ALA A 253 9.64 -17.36 -20.74
N SER A 254 8.99 -17.51 -19.58
CA SER A 254 9.56 -18.07 -18.36
C SER A 254 10.85 -17.36 -17.91
N GLU A 255 10.93 -16.03 -18.16
CA GLU A 255 12.02 -15.19 -17.67
C GLU A 255 11.77 -14.72 -16.23
N VAL A 256 10.54 -14.86 -15.77
CA VAL A 256 10.07 -14.61 -14.40
C VAL A 256 9.08 -15.68 -13.98
N ASP A 257 9.05 -16.01 -12.70
CA ASP A 257 8.20 -17.05 -12.12
C ASP A 257 6.98 -16.50 -11.39
N PHE A 258 7.02 -15.21 -11.00
CA PHE A 258 5.96 -14.59 -10.19
C PHE A 258 5.79 -13.12 -10.54
N ILE A 259 4.52 -12.68 -10.63
CA ILE A 259 4.14 -11.26 -10.75
C ILE A 259 2.96 -11.02 -9.82
N MET A 260 3.02 -9.98 -8.99
CA MET A 260 1.95 -9.57 -8.10
C MET A 260 1.81 -8.05 -8.03
N GLY A 261 0.64 -7.64 -7.60
CA GLY A 261 0.31 -6.25 -7.29
C GLY A 261 -0.45 -5.55 -8.40
N SER A 262 -1.51 -4.87 -8.03
CA SER A 262 -2.45 -4.21 -8.94
C SER A 262 -1.83 -3.12 -9.83
N ASP A 263 -0.68 -2.59 -9.45
CA ASP A 263 0.08 -1.62 -10.26
C ASP A 263 1.15 -2.28 -11.13
N THR A 264 1.45 -3.54 -10.84
CA THR A 264 2.40 -4.36 -11.60
C THR A 264 1.68 -5.27 -12.60
N LEU A 265 0.47 -5.71 -12.26
CA LEU A 265 -0.36 -6.63 -13.02
C LEU A 265 -1.80 -6.10 -13.09
N ASP A 266 -2.18 -5.46 -14.19
CA ASP A 266 -3.55 -5.02 -14.40
C ASP A 266 -4.51 -6.18 -14.69
N ALA A 267 -5.83 -5.92 -14.59
CA ALA A 267 -6.87 -6.94 -14.77
C ALA A 267 -6.81 -7.65 -16.12
N ASN A 268 -6.48 -6.94 -17.21
CA ASN A 268 -6.40 -7.54 -18.54
C ASN A 268 -5.17 -8.44 -18.67
N SER A 269 -4.03 -8.00 -18.14
CA SER A 269 -2.80 -8.78 -18.09
C SER A 269 -2.97 -10.04 -17.23
N TYR A 270 -3.67 -9.93 -16.09
CA TYR A 270 -4.04 -11.07 -15.26
C TYR A 270 -4.88 -12.10 -16.01
N LEU A 271 -5.95 -11.65 -16.68
CA LEU A 271 -6.84 -12.53 -17.46
C LEU A 271 -6.10 -13.17 -18.63
N GLU A 272 -5.26 -12.41 -19.34
CA GLU A 272 -4.46 -12.91 -20.44
C GLU A 272 -3.50 -14.02 -19.98
N LEU A 273 -2.79 -13.80 -18.89
CA LEU A 273 -1.82 -14.75 -18.35
C LEU A 273 -2.49 -15.98 -17.74
N SER A 274 -3.62 -15.82 -17.05
CA SER A 274 -4.37 -16.92 -16.44
C SER A 274 -4.91 -17.93 -17.43
N GLN A 275 -4.93 -17.61 -18.74
CA GLN A 275 -5.34 -18.52 -19.82
C GLN A 275 -4.14 -19.24 -20.48
N VAL A 276 -2.92 -18.93 -20.07
CA VAL A 276 -1.72 -19.54 -20.64
C VAL A 276 -1.43 -20.87 -19.92
N GLU A 277 -1.21 -21.93 -20.70
CA GLU A 277 -0.79 -23.23 -20.15
C GLU A 277 0.54 -23.07 -19.39
N GLY A 278 0.64 -23.61 -18.18
CA GLY A 278 1.83 -23.47 -17.32
C GLY A 278 1.79 -22.23 -16.42
N ILE A 279 0.77 -21.38 -16.49
CA ILE A 279 0.61 -20.22 -15.60
C ILE A 279 -0.68 -20.37 -14.79
N THR A 280 -0.60 -20.09 -13.50
CA THR A 280 -1.75 -20.01 -12.58
C THR A 280 -1.97 -18.58 -12.16
N GLY A 281 -3.22 -18.10 -12.24
CA GLY A 281 -3.66 -16.84 -11.68
C GLY A 281 -4.42 -17.04 -10.37
N VAL A 282 -4.19 -16.21 -9.39
CA VAL A 282 -4.91 -16.15 -8.12
C VAL A 282 -5.33 -14.72 -7.80
N ILE A 283 -6.43 -14.58 -7.05
CA ILE A 283 -7.02 -13.32 -6.62
C ILE A 283 -7.15 -13.37 -5.11
N SER A 284 -6.87 -12.25 -4.42
CA SER A 284 -7.12 -12.15 -2.97
C SER A 284 -8.60 -12.32 -2.66
N ASP A 285 -8.91 -12.85 -1.52
CA ASP A 285 -10.27 -13.01 -0.99
C ASP A 285 -10.76 -11.78 -0.21
N PHE A 286 -9.98 -10.70 -0.18
CA PHE A 286 -10.30 -9.42 0.43
C PHE A 286 -10.25 -8.28 -0.59
N ASP A 287 -11.05 -7.26 -0.32
CA ASP A 287 -11.03 -5.97 -1.00
C ASP A 287 -10.11 -5.01 -0.22
N PHE A 288 -9.31 -4.18 -0.92
CA PHE A 288 -8.37 -3.31 -0.21
C PHE A 288 -8.42 -1.83 -0.62
N VAL A 289 -9.04 -1.51 -1.74
CA VAL A 289 -9.15 -0.14 -2.26
C VAL A 289 -10.50 0.07 -2.91
N THR A 290 -11.09 1.24 -2.71
CA THR A 290 -12.26 1.70 -3.46
C THR A 290 -11.85 2.68 -4.55
N GLU A 291 -12.14 2.40 -5.81
CA GLU A 291 -12.09 3.39 -6.88
C GLU A 291 -13.35 4.25 -6.82
N PHE A 292 -13.19 5.56 -6.94
CA PHE A 292 -14.29 6.50 -6.81
C PHE A 292 -14.18 7.69 -7.76
N ILE A 293 -15.32 8.37 -7.93
CA ILE A 293 -15.38 9.73 -8.46
C ILE A 293 -15.75 10.66 -7.31
N ALA A 294 -15.03 11.76 -7.13
CA ALA A 294 -15.39 12.79 -6.19
C ALA A 294 -15.83 14.06 -6.90
N LEU A 295 -16.80 14.71 -6.30
CA LEU A 295 -17.47 15.92 -6.77
C LEU A 295 -17.14 17.06 -5.81
N ASN A 296 -16.66 18.18 -6.33
CA ASN A 296 -16.39 19.36 -5.52
C ASN A 296 -17.69 20.13 -5.24
N ASP A 297 -18.25 19.99 -4.06
CA ASP A 297 -19.52 20.63 -3.67
C ASP A 297 -19.39 22.13 -3.33
N GLU A 298 -18.19 22.70 -3.37
CA GLU A 298 -17.96 24.14 -3.31
C GLU A 298 -18.09 24.82 -4.67
N VAL A 299 -18.16 24.04 -5.74
CA VAL A 299 -18.23 24.53 -7.11
C VAL A 299 -19.64 24.38 -7.66
N ALA A 300 -20.30 25.50 -7.97
CA ALA A 300 -21.61 25.44 -8.60
C ALA A 300 -21.51 24.88 -10.04
N PRO A 301 -22.46 24.01 -10.46
CA PRO A 301 -23.65 23.58 -9.76
C PRO A 301 -23.51 22.26 -8.98
N LEU A 302 -22.30 21.81 -8.67
CA LEU A 302 -22.09 20.64 -7.80
C LEU A 302 -22.39 20.92 -6.31
N ASP A 303 -22.62 22.17 -5.93
CA ASP A 303 -23.15 22.57 -4.61
C ASP A 303 -24.63 22.13 -4.40
N ASP A 304 -25.37 21.82 -5.47
CA ASP A 304 -26.72 21.25 -5.39
C ASP A 304 -26.67 19.73 -5.15
N LEU A 305 -27.12 19.28 -3.98
CA LEU A 305 -27.19 17.85 -3.62
C LEU A 305 -27.97 17.03 -4.67
N ASN A 306 -29.07 17.59 -5.23
CA ASN A 306 -29.85 16.87 -6.24
C ASN A 306 -29.04 16.62 -7.53
N VAL A 307 -28.14 17.52 -7.90
CA VAL A 307 -27.23 17.33 -9.03
C VAL A 307 -26.24 16.20 -8.71
N ARG A 308 -25.63 16.22 -7.53
CA ARG A 308 -24.68 15.16 -7.13
C ARG A 308 -25.38 13.81 -7.02
N THR A 309 -26.55 13.74 -6.40
CA THR A 309 -27.34 12.50 -6.28
C THR A 309 -27.75 11.96 -7.65
N ALA A 310 -28.19 12.81 -8.56
CA ALA A 310 -28.55 12.40 -9.92
C ALA A 310 -27.33 11.85 -10.68
N ILE A 311 -26.16 12.47 -10.53
CA ILE A 311 -24.91 11.96 -11.10
C ILE A 311 -24.60 10.55 -10.56
N GLN A 312 -24.78 10.34 -9.27
CA GLN A 312 -24.54 9.04 -8.63
C GLN A 312 -25.55 7.97 -9.07
N MET A 313 -26.85 8.29 -9.05
CA MET A 313 -27.93 7.38 -9.50
C MET A 313 -27.76 6.93 -10.96
N ALA A 314 -27.17 7.74 -11.79
CA ALA A 314 -26.94 7.42 -13.19
C ALA A 314 -25.67 6.56 -13.44
N ILE A 315 -24.93 6.11 -12.43
CA ILE A 315 -23.76 5.26 -12.59
C ILE A 315 -24.12 3.78 -12.50
N ASP A 316 -24.03 3.08 -13.63
CA ASP A 316 -24.15 1.62 -13.70
C ASP A 316 -22.83 0.97 -13.30
N LYS A 317 -22.64 0.76 -11.98
CA LYS A 317 -21.43 0.13 -11.40
C LYS A 317 -21.24 -1.30 -11.91
N GLU A 318 -22.33 -2.04 -12.10
CA GLU A 318 -22.28 -3.40 -12.62
C GLU A 318 -21.72 -3.42 -14.05
N SER A 319 -22.17 -2.50 -14.90
CA SER A 319 -21.59 -2.36 -16.25
C SER A 319 -20.11 -1.98 -16.21
N ILE A 320 -19.67 -1.19 -15.25
CA ILE A 320 -18.24 -0.88 -15.05
C ILE A 320 -17.49 -2.16 -14.67
N ALA A 321 -17.97 -2.89 -13.64
CA ALA A 321 -17.35 -4.13 -13.18
C ALA A 321 -17.23 -5.16 -14.30
N GLN A 322 -18.29 -5.36 -15.10
CA GLN A 322 -18.32 -6.36 -16.16
C GLN A 322 -17.56 -5.95 -17.41
N ASN A 323 -17.73 -4.72 -17.89
CA ASN A 323 -17.21 -4.32 -19.20
C ASN A 323 -15.78 -3.75 -19.15
N ILE A 324 -15.37 -3.18 -18.01
CA ILE A 324 -14.02 -2.63 -17.85
C ILE A 324 -13.12 -3.64 -17.14
N TYR A 325 -13.62 -4.29 -16.09
CA TYR A 325 -12.84 -5.19 -15.26
C TYR A 325 -13.17 -6.67 -15.46
N SER A 326 -13.99 -7.01 -16.46
CA SER A 326 -14.33 -8.39 -16.82
C SER A 326 -14.89 -9.22 -15.66
N GLY A 327 -15.60 -8.59 -14.73
CA GLY A 327 -16.19 -9.21 -13.55
C GLY A 327 -15.20 -9.49 -12.41
N LEU A 328 -13.96 -9.01 -12.51
CA LEU A 328 -12.93 -9.21 -11.47
C LEU A 328 -13.10 -8.30 -10.24
N ARG A 329 -13.98 -7.32 -10.30
CA ARG A 329 -14.16 -6.34 -9.22
C ARG A 329 -15.60 -6.34 -8.74
N ALA A 330 -15.77 -6.26 -7.42
CA ALA A 330 -17.08 -6.06 -6.80
C ALA A 330 -17.53 -4.59 -6.88
N ASN A 331 -18.84 -4.38 -6.89
CA ASN A 331 -19.41 -3.03 -6.79
C ASN A 331 -19.17 -2.47 -5.39
N ALA A 332 -18.71 -1.23 -5.30
CA ALA A 332 -18.49 -0.56 -4.03
C ALA A 332 -19.76 0.16 -3.56
N ASP A 333 -20.10 -0.01 -2.30
CA ASP A 333 -21.21 0.65 -1.60
C ASP A 333 -20.72 1.67 -0.56
N SER A 334 -19.42 1.78 -0.37
CA SER A 334 -18.75 2.73 0.52
C SER A 334 -17.39 3.13 -0.04
N VAL A 335 -16.90 4.28 0.40
CA VAL A 335 -15.56 4.78 0.04
C VAL A 335 -14.43 3.94 0.64
N MET A 336 -14.72 3.11 1.64
CA MET A 336 -13.78 2.16 2.23
C MET A 336 -14.38 0.74 2.17
N PRO A 337 -13.59 -0.28 1.83
CA PRO A 337 -14.03 -1.67 1.88
C PRO A 337 -14.48 -2.08 3.28
N ALA A 338 -15.58 -2.86 3.36
CA ALA A 338 -16.12 -3.34 4.63
C ALA A 338 -15.20 -4.38 5.32
N ASP A 339 -14.26 -4.96 4.59
CA ASP A 339 -13.25 -5.89 5.12
C ASP A 339 -12.21 -5.18 5.99
N MET A 340 -12.06 -3.87 5.84
CA MET A 340 -11.21 -3.09 6.73
C MET A 340 -11.86 -2.94 8.11
N PRO A 341 -11.08 -3.02 9.19
CA PRO A 341 -11.58 -2.83 10.55
C PRO A 341 -12.38 -1.54 10.70
N TYR A 342 -13.55 -1.61 11.31
CA TYR A 342 -14.48 -0.49 11.55
C TYR A 342 -15.13 0.14 10.30
N CYS A 343 -14.80 -0.27 9.09
CA CYS A 343 -15.26 0.36 7.85
C CYS A 343 -16.64 -0.12 7.37
N THR A 344 -17.63 -0.14 8.27
CA THR A 344 -19.02 -0.54 7.95
C THR A 344 -19.94 0.67 7.87
N ALA A 345 -20.41 0.99 6.66
CA ALA A 345 -21.48 1.97 6.45
C ALA A 345 -22.87 1.34 6.66
N THR A 346 -23.82 2.11 7.15
CA THR A 346 -25.23 1.70 7.33
C THR A 346 -26.19 2.41 6.38
N VAL A 347 -25.80 3.55 5.86
CA VAL A 347 -26.52 4.28 4.81
C VAL A 347 -26.03 3.80 3.46
N PRO A 348 -26.90 3.18 2.63
CA PRO A 348 -26.50 2.72 1.31
C PRO A 348 -26.31 3.89 0.34
N THR A 349 -25.42 3.72 -0.63
CA THR A 349 -25.39 4.60 -1.80
C THR A 349 -26.64 4.39 -2.68
N PRO A 350 -27.12 5.42 -3.41
CA PRO A 350 -28.21 5.25 -4.36
C PRO A 350 -27.94 4.13 -5.39
N ASP A 351 -28.98 3.32 -5.64
CA ASP A 351 -28.95 2.34 -6.71
C ASP A 351 -28.94 3.01 -8.09
N TYR A 352 -28.45 2.26 -9.10
CA TYR A 352 -28.53 2.71 -10.49
C TYR A 352 -30.00 2.87 -10.94
N ASP A 353 -30.38 4.11 -11.26
CA ASP A 353 -31.70 4.49 -11.75
C ASP A 353 -31.58 5.72 -12.68
N MET A 354 -31.36 5.50 -13.96
CA MET A 354 -31.21 6.58 -14.95
C MET A 354 -32.48 7.40 -15.09
N ASP A 355 -33.67 6.75 -15.11
CA ASP A 355 -34.95 7.45 -15.25
C ASP A 355 -35.23 8.31 -13.99
N GLY A 356 -34.94 7.79 -12.80
CA GLY A 356 -35.03 8.52 -11.55
C GLY A 356 -34.06 9.69 -11.49
N ALA A 357 -32.84 9.53 -11.97
CA ALA A 357 -31.84 10.61 -12.06
C ALA A 357 -32.30 11.74 -12.99
N ILE A 358 -32.86 11.41 -14.14
CA ILE A 358 -33.45 12.36 -15.09
C ILE A 358 -34.58 13.12 -14.43
N ALA A 359 -35.53 12.43 -13.78
CA ALA A 359 -36.66 13.04 -13.10
C ALA A 359 -36.21 13.97 -11.97
N LEU A 360 -35.20 13.58 -11.18
CA LEU A 360 -34.65 14.40 -10.09
C LEU A 360 -34.06 15.71 -10.61
N LEU A 361 -33.35 15.69 -11.72
CA LEU A 361 -32.81 16.91 -12.35
C LEU A 361 -33.95 17.79 -12.87
N GLU A 362 -34.99 17.23 -13.53
CA GLU A 362 -36.14 17.98 -14.06
C GLU A 362 -36.95 18.64 -12.94
N ASP A 363 -37.25 17.89 -11.87
CA ASP A 363 -37.96 18.41 -10.70
C ASP A 363 -37.16 19.52 -9.98
N SER A 364 -35.83 19.47 -10.09
CA SER A 364 -34.93 20.51 -9.56
C SER A 364 -34.75 21.70 -10.51
N GLY A 365 -35.39 21.67 -11.68
CA GLY A 365 -35.35 22.73 -12.68
C GLY A 365 -34.22 22.69 -13.68
N TRP A 366 -33.46 21.59 -13.73
CA TRP A 366 -32.43 21.36 -14.73
C TRP A 366 -33.02 20.73 -16.00
N VAL A 367 -33.15 21.50 -17.07
CA VAL A 367 -33.76 21.06 -18.33
C VAL A 367 -32.93 21.51 -19.52
N ASP A 368 -32.97 20.73 -20.59
CA ASP A 368 -32.40 21.15 -21.89
C ASP A 368 -33.39 22.07 -22.58
N SER A 369 -33.26 23.37 -22.37
CA SER A 369 -34.21 24.38 -22.90
C SER A 369 -33.83 24.88 -24.29
N ASN A 370 -32.57 24.65 -24.71
CA ASN A 370 -32.04 25.12 -25.98
C ASN A 370 -31.94 24.01 -27.05
N GLY A 371 -32.01 22.72 -26.63
CA GLY A 371 -32.01 21.56 -27.52
C GLY A 371 -30.62 21.10 -27.94
N ASP A 372 -29.57 21.48 -27.20
CA ASP A 372 -28.20 21.06 -27.49
C ASP A 372 -27.78 19.74 -26.82
N GLY A 373 -28.67 19.15 -26.00
CA GLY A 373 -28.44 17.90 -25.29
C GLY A 373 -27.81 18.08 -23.91
N ILE A 374 -27.56 19.31 -23.48
CA ILE A 374 -27.00 19.63 -22.14
C ILE A 374 -28.08 20.35 -21.33
N ARG A 375 -28.28 19.91 -20.09
CA ARG A 375 -29.25 20.55 -19.19
C ARG A 375 -28.70 21.85 -18.62
N GLU A 376 -29.57 22.86 -18.52
CA GLU A 376 -29.25 24.14 -17.91
C GLU A 376 -30.33 24.59 -16.95
N LYS A 377 -29.92 25.47 -15.99
CA LYS A 377 -30.83 26.18 -15.06
C LYS A 377 -30.29 27.59 -14.84
N ASP A 378 -31.12 28.60 -14.99
CA ASP A 378 -30.77 30.01 -14.82
C ASP A 378 -29.55 30.47 -15.63
N GLY A 379 -29.32 29.85 -16.79
CA GLY A 379 -28.18 30.14 -17.69
C GLY A 379 -26.87 29.41 -17.34
N THR A 380 -26.89 28.54 -16.33
CA THR A 380 -25.78 27.67 -15.96
C THR A 380 -26.01 26.28 -16.54
N ALA A 381 -25.07 25.75 -17.32
CA ALA A 381 -25.13 24.43 -17.91
C ALA A 381 -24.49 23.37 -17.00
N LEU A 382 -24.99 22.14 -17.05
CA LEU A 382 -24.34 20.97 -16.43
C LEU A 382 -23.14 20.51 -17.28
N SER A 383 -22.03 21.22 -17.13
CA SER A 383 -20.79 20.95 -17.85
C SER A 383 -19.62 21.02 -16.89
N PHE A 384 -18.88 19.90 -16.72
CA PHE A 384 -17.84 19.74 -15.72
C PHE A 384 -16.55 19.20 -16.32
N THR A 385 -15.45 19.49 -15.66
CA THR A 385 -14.14 18.90 -15.96
C THR A 385 -13.79 17.86 -14.91
N ILE A 386 -13.49 16.63 -15.35
CA ILE A 386 -12.93 15.59 -14.50
C ILE A 386 -11.40 15.55 -14.64
N THR A 387 -10.68 15.85 -13.55
CA THR A 387 -9.22 15.83 -13.47
C THR A 387 -8.76 14.54 -12.83
N TYR A 388 -7.78 13.87 -13.41
CA TYR A 388 -7.27 12.58 -12.92
C TYR A 388 -5.81 12.33 -13.32
N PRO A 389 -5.10 11.41 -12.62
CA PRO A 389 -3.71 11.09 -12.96
C PRO A 389 -3.61 10.40 -14.33
N SER A 390 -2.74 10.89 -15.20
CA SER A 390 -2.48 10.32 -16.54
C SER A 390 -1.60 9.05 -16.49
N THR A 391 -1.93 8.13 -15.59
CA THR A 391 -1.22 6.85 -15.42
C THR A 391 -1.76 5.73 -16.32
N GLY A 392 -2.84 5.99 -17.07
CA GLY A 392 -3.54 4.99 -17.88
C GLY A 392 -4.56 4.15 -17.10
N VAL A 393 -4.46 4.09 -15.78
CA VAL A 393 -5.35 3.28 -14.91
C VAL A 393 -6.78 3.81 -14.94
N TYR A 394 -6.96 5.13 -14.95
CA TYR A 394 -8.28 5.77 -14.87
C TYR A 394 -8.93 6.05 -16.22
N ASP A 395 -8.18 6.03 -17.33
CA ASP A 395 -8.67 6.50 -18.64
C ASP A 395 -9.94 5.79 -19.07
N THR A 396 -9.98 4.47 -19.00
CA THR A 396 -11.13 3.67 -19.45
C THR A 396 -12.37 3.94 -18.59
N MET A 397 -12.20 4.00 -17.29
CA MET A 397 -13.29 4.28 -16.35
C MET A 397 -13.84 5.69 -16.52
N VAL A 398 -12.96 6.70 -16.69
CA VAL A 398 -13.37 8.10 -16.92
C VAL A 398 -14.11 8.25 -18.26
N LEU A 399 -13.64 7.58 -19.32
CA LEU A 399 -14.32 7.60 -20.63
C LEU A 399 -15.70 6.92 -20.58
N PHE A 400 -15.82 5.82 -19.82
CA PHE A 400 -17.11 5.18 -19.58
C PHE A 400 -18.05 6.12 -18.81
N PHE A 401 -17.57 6.74 -17.74
CA PHE A 401 -18.31 7.73 -16.97
C PHE A 401 -18.74 8.92 -17.84
N GLN A 402 -17.85 9.48 -18.65
CA GLN A 402 -18.17 10.54 -19.60
C GLN A 402 -19.31 10.16 -20.54
N SER A 403 -19.24 8.96 -21.14
CA SER A 403 -20.26 8.51 -22.10
C SER A 403 -21.63 8.31 -21.44
N SER A 404 -21.68 7.74 -20.25
CA SER A 404 -22.94 7.50 -19.54
C SER A 404 -23.60 8.79 -19.03
N ARG A 405 -22.81 9.86 -18.76
CA ARG A 405 -23.38 11.17 -18.36
C ARG A 405 -24.05 11.90 -19.52
N ALA A 406 -23.68 11.63 -20.76
CA ALA A 406 -24.34 12.25 -21.89
C ALA A 406 -25.84 11.90 -21.98
N GLU A 407 -26.25 10.70 -21.54
CA GLU A 407 -27.68 10.32 -21.47
C GLU A 407 -28.43 11.12 -20.42
N LEU A 408 -27.75 11.51 -19.33
CA LEU A 408 -28.32 12.35 -18.28
C LEU A 408 -28.42 13.82 -18.70
N GLY A 409 -27.83 14.22 -19.83
CA GLY A 409 -27.73 15.62 -20.27
C GLY A 409 -26.65 16.41 -19.55
N ILE A 410 -25.54 15.76 -19.22
CA ILE A 410 -24.36 16.35 -18.56
C ILE A 410 -23.16 16.20 -19.46
N GLU A 411 -22.46 17.31 -19.71
CA GLU A 411 -21.17 17.30 -20.43
C GLU A 411 -20.03 17.08 -19.43
N ILE A 412 -19.18 16.07 -19.70
CA ILE A 412 -17.95 15.83 -18.94
C ILE A 412 -16.73 16.03 -19.85
N LYS A 413 -15.85 16.93 -19.48
CA LYS A 413 -14.57 17.18 -20.14
C LYS A 413 -13.47 16.46 -19.38
N THR A 414 -12.60 15.74 -20.05
CA THR A 414 -11.51 14.99 -19.44
C THR A 414 -10.23 15.84 -19.35
N ASN A 415 -9.55 15.79 -18.22
CA ASN A 415 -8.28 16.49 -17.97
C ASN A 415 -7.27 15.54 -17.30
N PRO A 416 -6.65 14.60 -18.07
CA PRO A 416 -5.56 13.77 -17.54
C PRO A 416 -4.31 14.63 -17.36
N ILE A 417 -3.71 14.59 -16.16
CA ILE A 417 -2.48 15.35 -15.83
C ILE A 417 -1.46 14.44 -15.15
N ASP A 418 -0.19 14.86 -15.14
CA ASP A 418 0.88 14.17 -14.42
C ASP A 418 0.54 13.99 -12.95
N LEU A 419 0.96 12.86 -12.35
CA LEU A 419 0.62 12.51 -10.96
C LEU A 419 1.03 13.60 -9.96
N MET A 420 2.23 14.18 -10.11
CA MET A 420 2.69 15.24 -9.19
C MET A 420 1.89 16.53 -9.36
N ALA A 421 1.55 16.88 -10.61
CA ALA A 421 0.66 17.99 -10.89
C ALA A 421 -0.75 17.74 -10.35
N PHE A 422 -1.23 16.49 -10.44
CA PHE A 422 -2.51 16.08 -9.88
C PHE A 422 -2.51 16.24 -8.35
N MET A 423 -1.51 15.71 -7.66
CA MET A 423 -1.37 15.84 -6.20
C MET A 423 -1.37 17.31 -5.76
N GLN A 424 -0.63 18.15 -6.50
CA GLN A 424 -0.60 19.59 -6.22
C GLN A 424 -1.96 20.25 -6.45
N GLN A 425 -2.57 20.04 -7.62
CA GLN A 425 -3.80 20.73 -8.03
C GLN A 425 -5.02 20.28 -7.22
N VAL A 426 -5.18 18.95 -7.01
CA VAL A 426 -6.37 18.39 -6.38
C VAL A 426 -6.24 18.37 -4.86
N PHE A 427 -5.12 17.86 -4.32
CA PHE A 427 -5.00 17.67 -2.87
C PHE A 427 -4.48 18.89 -2.12
N MET A 428 -3.57 19.69 -2.75
CA MET A 428 -2.97 20.82 -2.05
C MET A 428 -3.69 22.15 -2.34
N GLU A 429 -4.22 22.32 -3.55
CA GLU A 429 -4.85 23.57 -3.99
C GLU A 429 -6.37 23.48 -4.03
N ASP A 430 -6.95 22.29 -3.89
CA ASP A 430 -8.40 22.02 -3.98
C ASP A 430 -9.03 22.59 -5.26
N ASN A 431 -8.26 22.59 -6.34
CA ASN A 431 -8.62 23.22 -7.62
C ASN A 431 -9.11 22.17 -8.62
N TYR A 432 -10.32 21.67 -8.45
CA TYR A 432 -10.99 20.74 -9.35
C TYR A 432 -12.52 20.90 -9.28
N GLU A 433 -13.23 20.41 -10.30
CA GLU A 433 -14.69 20.26 -10.30
C GLU A 433 -15.07 18.81 -9.98
N MET A 434 -14.48 17.86 -10.70
CA MET A 434 -14.58 16.43 -10.45
C MET A 434 -13.20 15.79 -10.49
N THR A 435 -13.04 14.70 -9.78
CA THR A 435 -11.80 13.89 -9.87
C THR A 435 -12.10 12.40 -9.82
N ALA A 436 -11.25 11.60 -10.45
CA ALA A 436 -11.26 10.15 -10.35
C ALA A 436 -9.98 9.71 -9.64
N TYR A 437 -10.13 8.95 -8.57
CA TYR A 437 -9.02 8.46 -7.76
C TYR A 437 -9.42 7.20 -6.98
N MET A 438 -8.63 6.84 -5.96
CA MET A 438 -8.88 5.71 -5.08
C MET A 438 -8.82 6.13 -3.60
N SER A 439 -9.58 5.45 -2.75
CA SER A 439 -9.74 5.82 -1.34
C SER A 439 -8.48 5.59 -0.50
N TYR A 440 -7.62 4.70 -0.96
CA TYR A 440 -6.55 4.21 -0.15
C TYR A 440 -5.36 3.79 -1.00
N TRP A 441 -4.20 4.21 -0.59
CA TRP A 441 -2.99 3.88 -1.30
C TRP A 441 -2.03 3.06 -0.44
N PHE A 442 -1.80 3.54 0.80
CA PHE A 442 -0.79 2.99 1.70
C PHE A 442 -0.63 3.88 2.94
N PRO A 443 -0.43 3.34 4.15
CA PRO A 443 -0.54 1.95 4.60
C PRO A 443 -1.99 1.46 4.75
N TYR A 444 -2.21 0.16 4.90
CA TYR A 444 -3.54 -0.42 5.15
C TYR A 444 -3.97 -0.12 6.58
N ASP A 445 -4.46 1.09 6.80
CA ASP A 445 -4.84 1.62 8.11
C ASP A 445 -6.15 2.40 8.02
N PRO A 446 -7.24 1.89 8.62
CA PRO A 446 -8.50 2.60 8.64
C PRO A 446 -8.43 3.97 9.34
N TYR A 447 -7.47 4.16 10.25
CA TYR A 447 -7.23 5.45 10.89
C TYR A 447 -6.85 6.54 9.88
N THR A 448 -6.02 6.22 8.90
CA THR A 448 -5.60 7.16 7.85
C THR A 448 -6.79 7.74 7.09
N PHE A 449 -7.81 6.91 6.82
CA PHE A 449 -9.05 7.37 6.20
C PHE A 449 -9.76 8.42 7.07
N VAL A 450 -10.01 8.10 8.34
CA VAL A 450 -10.70 9.03 9.26
C VAL A 450 -9.85 10.27 9.55
N ALA A 451 -8.54 10.12 9.66
CA ALA A 451 -7.61 11.23 9.81
C ALA A 451 -7.70 12.23 8.65
N ASN A 452 -7.89 11.72 7.45
CA ASN A 452 -8.03 12.53 6.24
C ASN A 452 -9.40 13.19 6.10
N MET A 453 -10.39 12.81 6.89
CA MET A 453 -11.72 13.43 6.89
C MET A 453 -11.79 14.82 7.51
N TYR A 454 -10.77 15.20 8.27
CA TYR A 454 -10.79 16.48 8.97
C TYR A 454 -9.57 17.35 8.61
N PRO A 455 -9.73 18.41 7.83
CA PRO A 455 -8.64 19.32 7.54
C PRO A 455 -8.31 20.13 8.80
N SER A 456 -7.22 19.82 9.48
CA SER A 456 -6.64 20.67 10.49
C SER A 456 -5.37 21.31 9.96
N THR A 457 -5.28 22.61 10.10
CA THR A 457 -4.05 23.36 9.83
C THR A 457 -3.20 23.57 11.08
N ASP A 458 -3.68 23.13 12.24
CA ASP A 458 -2.97 23.29 13.51
C ASP A 458 -2.22 22.01 13.88
N TYR A 459 -0.95 21.95 13.47
CA TYR A 459 -0.03 20.87 13.78
C TYR A 459 0.32 20.76 15.27
N THR A 460 -0.07 21.72 16.09
CA THR A 460 0.16 21.71 17.54
C THR A 460 -1.04 21.21 18.32
N ASP A 461 -2.22 21.16 17.71
CA ASP A 461 -3.40 20.53 18.28
C ASP A 461 -3.28 19.01 18.09
N PRO A 462 -3.03 18.25 19.14
CA PRO A 462 -2.95 16.80 19.03
C PRO A 462 -4.31 16.13 18.73
N SER A 463 -5.43 16.86 18.74
CA SER A 463 -6.70 16.46 18.13
C SER A 463 -6.81 16.93 16.68
N GLY A 464 -5.84 17.69 16.19
CA GLY A 464 -5.75 18.17 14.83
C GLY A 464 -5.25 17.06 13.93
N ILE A 465 -6.15 16.46 13.17
CA ILE A 465 -5.87 15.49 12.14
C ILE A 465 -5.69 16.25 10.83
N TYR A 466 -4.60 15.94 10.15
CA TYR A 466 -4.33 16.51 8.83
C TYR A 466 -5.10 15.73 7.80
N SER A 467 -6.03 16.35 7.13
CA SER A 467 -6.49 15.83 5.85
C SER A 467 -5.66 16.44 4.73
N THR A 468 -4.96 15.60 4.02
CA THR A 468 -4.44 15.90 2.69
C THR A 468 -5.41 15.43 1.62
N ASP A 469 -6.54 14.82 2.00
CA ASP A 469 -7.58 14.38 1.09
C ASP A 469 -8.81 15.31 1.20
N PRO A 470 -8.91 16.35 0.34
CA PRO A 470 -10.02 17.27 0.35
C PRO A 470 -11.36 16.60 0.04
N GLN A 471 -11.37 15.43 -0.57
CA GLN A 471 -12.57 14.72 -0.99
C GLN A 471 -13.28 14.12 0.21
N VAL A 472 -12.51 13.57 1.14
CA VAL A 472 -13.06 13.00 2.36
C VAL A 472 -13.47 14.10 3.34
N ALA A 473 -12.70 15.18 3.44
CA ALA A 473 -13.09 16.37 4.20
C ALA A 473 -14.43 16.94 3.72
N LYS A 474 -14.66 16.93 2.40
CA LYS A 474 -15.93 17.39 1.81
C LYS A 474 -17.09 16.45 2.03
N ALA A 475 -16.87 15.15 2.08
CA ALA A 475 -17.90 14.19 2.44
C ALA A 475 -18.48 14.45 3.84
N LEU A 476 -17.71 15.10 4.72
CA LEU A 476 -18.15 15.58 6.01
C LEU A 476 -18.74 17.01 5.99
N ALA A 477 -18.78 17.69 4.85
CA ALA A 477 -19.35 19.05 4.74
C ALA A 477 -20.85 19.12 5.08
N ILE A 478 -21.53 17.96 5.15
CA ILE A 478 -22.90 17.87 5.69
C ILE A 478 -22.94 18.03 7.21
N MET A 479 -21.80 17.94 7.90
CA MET A 479 -21.70 18.16 9.34
C MET A 479 -20.89 19.44 9.61
N SER A 480 -21.20 20.12 10.72
CA SER A 480 -20.44 21.29 11.10
C SER A 480 -18.99 20.93 11.45
N ASP A 481 -18.05 21.86 11.25
CA ASP A 481 -16.65 21.69 11.65
C ASP A 481 -16.52 21.29 13.12
N GLU A 482 -17.40 21.80 13.99
CA GLU A 482 -17.42 21.47 15.41
C GLU A 482 -17.85 20.03 15.66
N ASP A 483 -18.85 19.53 14.92
CA ASP A 483 -19.30 18.14 15.03
C ASP A 483 -18.29 17.18 14.45
N ALA A 484 -17.66 17.52 13.32
CA ALA A 484 -16.58 16.74 12.73
C ALA A 484 -15.38 16.63 13.69
N LYS A 485 -14.94 17.74 14.28
CA LYS A 485 -13.88 17.77 15.32
C LYS A 485 -14.23 16.88 16.50
N LYS A 486 -15.44 16.98 16.98
CA LYS A 486 -15.90 16.19 18.12
C LYS A 486 -15.97 14.70 17.80
N LEU A 487 -16.44 14.36 16.59
CA LEU A 487 -16.52 12.99 16.13
C LEU A 487 -15.12 12.37 16.07
N ILE A 488 -14.22 12.98 15.33
CA ILE A 488 -12.85 12.48 15.11
C ILE A 488 -12.02 12.58 16.39
N GLY A 489 -12.15 13.67 17.14
CA GLY A 489 -11.51 13.82 18.44
C GLY A 489 -11.89 12.74 19.45
N GLY A 490 -13.03 12.08 19.24
CA GLY A 490 -13.43 10.89 20.00
C GLY A 490 -12.45 9.73 19.87
N LEU A 491 -11.84 9.55 18.70
CA LEU A 491 -10.85 8.45 18.47
C LEU A 491 -9.59 8.57 19.32
N TYR A 492 -9.25 9.77 19.78
CA TYR A 492 -8.06 10.00 20.61
C TYR A 492 -8.30 9.86 22.11
N ASN A 493 -9.49 9.52 22.52
CA ASN A 493 -9.85 9.46 23.93
C ASN A 493 -10.59 8.17 24.27
N THR A 494 -10.46 7.16 23.44
CA THR A 494 -11.13 5.88 23.64
C THR A 494 -10.28 4.72 23.11
N ASP A 495 -10.37 3.61 23.77
CA ASP A 495 -9.98 2.27 23.33
C ASP A 495 -11.21 1.34 23.22
N ASP A 496 -12.42 1.89 23.45
CA ASP A 496 -13.68 1.14 23.33
C ASP A 496 -14.03 0.89 21.85
N PRO A 497 -13.98 -0.34 21.34
CA PRO A 497 -14.24 -0.66 19.94
C PRO A 497 -15.66 -0.30 19.49
N VAL A 498 -16.63 -0.24 20.42
CA VAL A 498 -18.00 0.15 20.10
C VAL A 498 -18.08 1.64 19.77
N VAL A 499 -17.34 2.46 20.53
CA VAL A 499 -17.24 3.90 20.28
C VAL A 499 -16.51 4.16 18.97
N VAL A 500 -15.39 3.47 18.72
CA VAL A 500 -14.61 3.55 17.48
C VAL A 500 -15.49 3.18 16.29
N GLN A 501 -16.16 2.04 16.32
CA GLN A 501 -17.07 1.59 15.25
C GLN A 501 -18.13 2.65 14.94
N LYS A 502 -18.72 3.27 15.97
CA LYS A 502 -19.73 4.30 15.77
C LYS A 502 -19.17 5.54 15.06
N ILE A 503 -17.94 5.94 15.38
CA ILE A 503 -17.27 7.07 14.74
C ILE A 503 -17.07 6.81 13.25
N TYR A 504 -16.50 5.64 12.92
CA TYR A 504 -16.28 5.22 11.53
C TYR A 504 -17.60 5.12 10.74
N THR A 505 -18.59 4.45 11.30
CA THR A 505 -19.93 4.34 10.68
C THR A 505 -20.53 5.72 10.39
N THR A 506 -20.46 6.65 11.36
CA THR A 506 -20.99 8.02 11.16
C THR A 506 -20.25 8.73 10.02
N ALA A 507 -18.94 8.60 9.94
CA ALA A 507 -18.14 9.22 8.89
C ALA A 507 -18.49 8.65 7.50
N LEU A 508 -18.57 7.33 7.37
CA LEU A 508 -18.91 6.65 6.12
C LEU A 508 -20.36 6.93 5.68
N ASP A 509 -21.31 6.94 6.61
CA ASP A 509 -22.70 7.28 6.34
C ASP A 509 -22.81 8.73 5.83
N SER A 510 -22.06 9.67 6.43
CA SER A 510 -21.99 11.05 5.94
C SER A 510 -21.48 11.15 4.51
N ALA A 511 -20.43 10.37 4.18
CA ALA A 511 -19.91 10.31 2.82
C ALA A 511 -20.98 9.83 1.83
N ASN A 512 -21.71 8.78 2.18
CA ASN A 512 -22.76 8.22 1.32
C ASN A 512 -23.96 9.18 1.17
N GLU A 513 -24.39 9.85 2.25
CA GLU A 513 -25.52 10.82 2.24
C GLU A 513 -25.21 12.07 1.42
N SER A 514 -23.95 12.53 1.43
CA SER A 514 -23.56 13.76 0.74
C SER A 514 -23.45 13.62 -0.79
N SER A 515 -23.29 12.39 -1.30
CA SER A 515 -22.95 12.11 -2.71
C SER A 515 -21.72 12.89 -3.22
N VAL A 516 -20.83 13.31 -2.33
CA VAL A 516 -19.56 13.99 -2.70
C VAL A 516 -18.55 12.97 -3.19
N VAL A 517 -18.50 11.80 -2.55
CA VAL A 517 -17.69 10.67 -3.01
C VAL A 517 -18.60 9.58 -3.54
N ILE A 518 -18.42 9.19 -4.78
CA ILE A 518 -19.20 8.16 -5.45
C ILE A 518 -18.33 6.92 -5.58
N PRO A 519 -18.46 5.92 -4.69
CA PRO A 519 -17.71 4.68 -4.78
C PRO A 519 -18.17 3.89 -6.01
N LEU A 520 -17.21 3.35 -6.76
CA LEU A 520 -17.47 2.60 -7.99
C LEU A 520 -17.29 1.11 -7.78
N ASN A 521 -16.05 0.68 -7.60
CA ASN A 521 -15.67 -0.72 -7.47
C ASN A 521 -14.60 -0.89 -6.42
N TYR A 522 -14.62 -2.04 -5.74
CA TYR A 522 -13.53 -2.50 -4.89
C TYR A 522 -12.45 -3.19 -5.72
N ARG A 523 -11.21 -3.04 -5.30
CA ARG A 523 -10.04 -3.69 -5.91
C ARG A 523 -9.56 -4.84 -5.05
N ASN A 524 -9.31 -5.97 -5.70
CA ASN A 524 -8.58 -7.10 -5.15
C ASN A 524 -7.12 -7.08 -5.63
N GLU A 525 -6.27 -7.84 -4.99
CA GLU A 525 -4.94 -8.11 -5.48
C GLU A 525 -4.93 -9.29 -6.44
N TYR A 526 -4.05 -9.22 -7.43
CA TYR A 526 -3.83 -10.27 -8.41
C TYR A 526 -2.40 -10.76 -8.33
N ALA A 527 -2.22 -12.08 -8.44
CA ALA A 527 -0.92 -12.67 -8.68
C ALA A 527 -1.01 -13.72 -9.79
N VAL A 528 0.05 -13.85 -10.56
CA VAL A 528 0.23 -14.93 -11.54
C VAL A 528 1.59 -15.57 -11.33
N PHE A 529 1.66 -16.88 -11.49
CA PHE A 529 2.90 -17.60 -11.31
C PHE A 529 3.06 -18.79 -12.25
N ASN A 530 4.33 -19.12 -12.52
CA ASN A 530 4.72 -20.31 -13.27
C ASN A 530 4.40 -21.56 -12.43
N ASN A 531 3.38 -22.31 -12.82
CA ASN A 531 2.94 -23.46 -12.05
C ASN A 531 3.78 -24.73 -12.30
N GLU A 532 4.84 -24.66 -13.09
CA GLU A 532 5.86 -25.72 -13.14
C GLU A 532 6.88 -25.58 -12.00
N VAL A 533 7.01 -24.39 -11.42
CA VAL A 533 7.95 -24.05 -10.34
C VAL A 533 7.21 -23.86 -9.02
N ILE A 534 6.15 -23.08 -9.02
CA ILE A 534 5.36 -22.71 -7.82
C ILE A 534 4.12 -23.59 -7.74
N GLU A 535 3.90 -24.21 -6.58
CA GLU A 535 2.72 -25.01 -6.28
C GLU A 535 1.55 -24.11 -5.88
N SER A 536 1.78 -23.16 -4.97
CA SER A 536 0.75 -22.25 -4.46
C SER A 536 1.33 -20.95 -3.90
N TYR A 537 0.45 -19.96 -3.78
CA TYR A 537 0.72 -18.68 -3.13
C TYR A 537 -0.51 -18.25 -2.32
N THR A 538 -0.27 -17.72 -1.11
CA THR A 538 -1.30 -17.11 -0.26
C THR A 538 -0.97 -15.62 -0.07
N PHE A 539 -1.98 -14.75 -0.30
CA PHE A 539 -1.82 -13.32 -0.08
C PHE A 539 -1.62 -13.00 1.40
N ASN A 540 -0.83 -11.98 1.68
CA ASN A 540 -0.71 -11.42 3.02
C ASN A 540 -2.03 -10.72 3.39
N SER A 541 -2.44 -10.78 4.65
CA SER A 541 -3.66 -10.09 5.13
C SER A 541 -3.55 -8.56 5.07
N ILE A 542 -2.33 -8.02 5.02
CA ILE A 542 -2.08 -6.62 4.71
C ILE A 542 -1.78 -6.50 3.22
N PRO A 543 -2.58 -5.77 2.43
CA PRO A 543 -2.40 -5.60 1.00
C PRO A 543 -1.06 -4.96 0.63
N ASN A 544 -0.71 -5.11 -0.65
CA ASN A 544 0.52 -4.59 -1.24
C ASN A 544 1.81 -5.21 -0.65
N HIS A 545 1.73 -6.41 -0.08
CA HIS A 545 2.90 -7.15 0.38
C HIS A 545 3.10 -8.41 -0.47
N VAL A 546 4.25 -8.50 -1.16
CA VAL A 546 4.72 -9.76 -1.75
C VAL A 546 5.35 -10.58 -0.63
N ASP A 547 4.64 -11.57 -0.15
CA ASP A 547 5.12 -12.47 0.89
C ASP A 547 5.80 -13.68 0.24
N VAL A 548 7.12 -13.64 0.14
CA VAL A 548 7.88 -14.72 -0.49
C VAL A 548 7.88 -15.98 0.38
N ALA A 549 7.73 -15.85 1.69
CA ALA A 549 7.62 -16.99 2.58
C ALA A 549 6.29 -17.76 2.41
N ALA A 550 5.26 -17.10 1.85
CA ALA A 550 3.98 -17.73 1.51
C ALA A 550 3.96 -18.38 0.11
N ILE A 551 5.09 -18.41 -0.59
CA ILE A 551 5.23 -19.13 -1.87
C ILE A 551 5.70 -20.55 -1.57
N HIS A 552 4.91 -21.54 -1.98
CA HIS A 552 5.26 -22.95 -1.89
C HIS A 552 5.73 -23.48 -3.25
N LEU A 553 6.88 -24.15 -3.26
CA LEU A 553 7.47 -24.73 -4.47
C LEU A 553 7.07 -26.20 -4.65
N LYS A 554 7.12 -26.66 -5.91
CA LYS A 554 6.85 -28.06 -6.27
C LYS A 554 7.98 -29.00 -5.88
#